data_ae71e108b3f5c93256eb84d90a112231
#
_entry.id   ae71e108b3f5c93256eb84d90a112231
#
_cell.length_a   1.000
_cell.length_b   1.000
_cell.length_c   1.000
_cell.angle_alpha   90.00
_cell.angle_beta   90.00
_cell.angle_gamma   90.00
#
_symmetry.space_group_name_H-M   'P 1'
#
loop_
_entity.id
_entity.type
_entity.pdbx_description
1 polymer ?
#
loop_
_entity_poly.entity_id
_entity_poly.type
_entity_poly.pdbx_seq_one_letter_code
_entity_poly.pdbx_strand_id
1 'polypeptide(L)'
;GFSHIAENLYLTDPCKVLLVTDPLPAPLLSHFLESRHVTVEKSDFHTLLFLIEPGDTKEKQDHLLSLLQECEAAYEANTPMSVFAPHLTCRKGEGLKDFSLRYQDFLCREGAARLTQALFDEDHFPKAMLTGKQAHQAFLKGARERVPLPKAKGRVSLEMILPYPPGITVLEPGEVWTDEVLSYFLFLQKYKSAFPDFSPEILGVHGNGNDAYVWVLKEA
;
A
#
# COMPACT_ATOMS: atom_id res chain seq x y z
N GLY A 1 13.49 -6.24 17.30
CA GLY A 1 13.50 -7.70 17.18
C GLY A 1 12.35 -8.18 16.32
N PHE A 2 12.64 -9.05 15.37
CA PHE A 2 11.64 -9.64 14.49
C PHE A 2 10.86 -10.71 15.26
N SER A 3 9.53 -10.58 15.35
CA SER A 3 8.69 -11.57 16.01
C SER A 3 8.17 -12.61 15.01
N HIS A 4 8.26 -13.87 15.37
CA HIS A 4 7.66 -14.97 14.62
C HIS A 4 6.21 -15.16 15.06
N ILE A 5 5.26 -14.92 14.18
CA ILE A 5 3.81 -15.16 14.42
C ILE A 5 3.51 -16.58 13.93
N ALA A 6 3.67 -17.59 14.78
CA ALA A 6 3.37 -18.97 14.41
C ALA A 6 2.84 -19.79 15.59
N GLU A 7 1.83 -19.30 16.29
CA GLU A 7 1.10 -20.14 17.25
C GLU A 7 -0.34 -20.28 16.80
N ASN A 8 -0.70 -21.32 16.10
CA ASN A 8 -2.04 -21.79 15.71
C ASN A 8 -2.36 -21.86 14.20
N LEU A 9 -1.36 -22.01 13.34
CA LEU A 9 -1.63 -22.30 11.93
C LEU A 9 -1.55 -23.82 11.70
N TYR A 10 -2.65 -24.42 11.26
CA TYR A 10 -2.71 -25.85 10.87
C TYR A 10 -1.80 -26.17 9.68
N LEU A 11 -1.47 -25.17 8.87
CA LEU A 11 -0.52 -25.27 7.76
C LEU A 11 0.13 -23.92 7.49
N THR A 12 1.46 -23.85 7.59
CA THR A 12 2.24 -22.69 7.19
C THR A 12 2.91 -22.99 5.85
N ASP A 13 2.74 -22.14 4.86
CA ASP A 13 3.48 -22.23 3.60
C ASP A 13 4.94 -21.81 3.87
N PRO A 14 5.92 -22.75 3.83
CA PRO A 14 7.30 -22.43 4.15
C PRO A 14 7.97 -21.53 3.09
N CYS A 15 7.36 -21.39 1.92
CA CYS A 15 7.85 -20.52 0.85
C CYS A 15 7.45 -19.05 1.05
N LYS A 16 6.61 -18.73 2.03
CA LYS A 16 6.16 -17.37 2.30
C LYS A 16 6.67 -16.88 3.65
N VAL A 17 7.51 -15.86 3.61
CA VAL A 17 8.03 -15.22 4.82
C VAL A 17 7.48 -13.81 4.92
N LEU A 18 6.63 -13.59 5.93
CA LEU A 18 6.11 -12.26 6.26
C LEU A 18 6.97 -11.64 7.34
N LEU A 19 7.58 -10.49 7.02
CA LEU A 19 8.41 -9.72 7.93
C LEU A 19 7.63 -8.50 8.41
N VAL A 20 7.46 -8.35 9.72
CA VAL A 20 6.98 -7.11 10.34
C VAL A 20 8.18 -6.21 10.58
N THR A 21 8.15 -4.99 10.05
CA THR A 21 9.34 -4.14 9.94
C THR A 21 9.43 -3.05 11.02
N ASP A 22 8.47 -3.02 11.96
CA ASP A 22 8.47 -2.02 13.04
C ASP A 22 9.79 -2.00 13.83
N PRO A 23 10.44 -0.84 14.04
CA PRO A 23 9.93 0.52 13.77
C PRO A 23 10.24 1.09 12.36
N LEU A 24 10.97 0.37 11.50
CA LEU A 24 11.29 0.84 10.16
C LEU A 24 10.04 0.81 9.25
N PRO A 25 9.78 1.86 8.45
CA PRO A 25 8.74 1.81 7.43
C PRO A 25 9.01 0.70 6.41
N ALA A 26 8.04 -0.19 6.20
CA ALA A 26 8.21 -1.29 5.24
C ALA A 26 8.52 -0.81 3.80
N PRO A 27 7.90 0.26 3.27
CA PRO A 27 8.27 0.78 1.97
C PRO A 27 9.72 1.27 1.89
N LEU A 28 10.24 1.87 2.97
CA LEU A 28 11.65 2.31 3.01
C LEU A 28 12.60 1.12 2.97
N LEU A 29 12.29 0.06 3.75
CA LEU A 29 13.09 -1.17 3.75
C LEU A 29 13.01 -1.89 2.39
N SER A 30 11.84 -1.90 1.74
CA SER A 30 11.68 -2.42 0.37
C SER A 30 12.63 -1.71 -0.60
N HIS A 31 12.60 -0.39 -0.64
CA HIS A 31 13.50 0.41 -1.49
C HIS A 31 14.99 0.15 -1.20
N PHE A 32 15.35 0.03 0.07
CA PHE A 32 16.71 -0.30 0.47
C PHE A 32 17.14 -1.66 -0.06
N LEU A 33 16.30 -2.70 0.08
CA LEU A 33 16.57 -4.05 -0.37
C LEU A 33 16.63 -4.15 -1.89
N GLU A 34 15.68 -3.50 -2.60
CA GLU A 34 15.65 -3.45 -4.06
C GLU A 34 16.89 -2.79 -4.66
N SER A 35 17.39 -1.72 -4.03
CA SER A 35 18.64 -1.06 -4.44
C SER A 35 19.88 -1.96 -4.32
N ARG A 36 19.75 -3.08 -3.61
CA ARG A 36 20.78 -4.11 -3.38
C ARG A 36 20.43 -5.46 -4.00
N HIS A 37 19.55 -5.44 -5.02
CA HIS A 37 19.16 -6.61 -5.81
C HIS A 37 18.39 -7.69 -5.04
N VAL A 38 17.70 -7.33 -3.97
CA VAL A 38 16.74 -8.18 -3.28
C VAL A 38 15.34 -7.73 -3.58
N THR A 39 14.58 -8.56 -4.31
CA THR A 39 13.19 -8.28 -4.68
C THR A 39 12.26 -8.68 -3.56
N VAL A 40 11.35 -7.76 -3.20
CA VAL A 40 10.26 -7.99 -2.24
C VAL A 40 8.99 -8.31 -3.04
N GLU A 41 8.29 -9.38 -2.69
CA GLU A 41 7.05 -9.76 -3.37
C GLU A 41 5.93 -8.75 -3.15
N LYS A 42 5.72 -8.35 -1.89
CA LYS A 42 4.73 -7.33 -1.50
C LYS A 42 5.22 -6.50 -0.34
N SER A 43 4.84 -5.23 -0.36
CA SER A 43 5.04 -4.30 0.75
C SER A 43 3.74 -3.61 1.08
N ASP A 44 3.42 -3.47 2.35
CA ASP A 44 2.40 -2.55 2.84
C ASP A 44 3.04 -1.47 3.75
N PHE A 45 2.29 -0.87 4.66
CA PHE A 45 2.83 0.18 5.54
C PHE A 45 3.81 -0.37 6.59
N HIS A 46 3.68 -1.64 6.99
CA HIS A 46 4.33 -2.25 8.14
C HIS A 46 4.95 -3.63 7.87
N THR A 47 4.65 -4.24 6.73
CA THR A 47 5.07 -5.61 6.44
C THR A 47 5.70 -5.75 5.06
N LEU A 48 6.64 -6.68 4.94
CA LEU A 48 7.21 -7.16 3.69
C LEU A 48 6.92 -8.65 3.55
N LEU A 49 6.50 -9.06 2.37
CA LEU A 49 6.37 -10.47 2.01
C LEU A 49 7.50 -10.88 1.08
N PHE A 50 8.20 -11.95 1.44
CA PHE A 50 9.18 -12.61 0.60
C PHE A 50 8.65 -13.96 0.14
N LEU A 51 8.91 -14.30 -1.12
CA LEU A 51 8.75 -15.64 -1.64
C LEU A 51 10.10 -16.33 -1.68
N ILE A 52 10.19 -17.51 -1.06
CA ILE A 52 11.40 -18.35 -1.08
C ILE A 52 11.19 -19.42 -2.15
N GLU A 53 12.00 -19.39 -3.17
CA GLU A 53 11.91 -20.30 -4.30
C GLU A 53 12.95 -21.44 -4.18
N PRO A 54 12.74 -22.60 -4.85
CA PRO A 54 13.71 -23.70 -4.85
C PRO A 54 15.10 -23.32 -5.36
N GLY A 55 15.22 -22.21 -6.11
CA GLY A 55 16.48 -21.66 -6.61
C GLY A 55 17.18 -20.70 -5.64
N ASP A 56 16.61 -20.46 -4.46
CA ASP A 56 17.24 -19.59 -3.47
C ASP A 56 18.26 -20.31 -2.64
N THR A 57 19.51 -20.03 -2.97
CA THR A 57 20.66 -20.65 -2.31
C THR A 57 20.90 -20.05 -0.93
N LYS A 58 21.71 -20.76 -0.12
CA LYS A 58 22.11 -20.26 1.20
C LYS A 58 22.81 -18.89 1.10
N GLU A 59 23.60 -18.65 0.08
CA GLU A 59 24.31 -17.38 -0.14
C GLU A 59 23.32 -16.22 -0.34
N LYS A 60 22.21 -16.43 -1.06
CA LYS A 60 21.15 -15.42 -1.22
C LYS A 60 20.45 -15.13 0.11
N GLN A 61 20.18 -16.18 0.90
CA GLN A 61 19.56 -16.01 2.22
C GLN A 61 20.52 -15.29 3.19
N ASP A 62 21.80 -15.67 3.21
CA ASP A 62 22.81 -14.98 4.01
C ASP A 62 22.98 -13.50 3.58
N HIS A 63 22.87 -13.21 2.27
CA HIS A 63 22.87 -11.85 1.76
C HIS A 63 21.69 -11.04 2.29
N LEU A 64 20.45 -11.56 2.21
CA LEU A 64 19.27 -10.90 2.79
C LEU A 64 19.46 -10.63 4.28
N LEU A 65 19.92 -11.62 5.05
CA LEU A 65 20.16 -11.46 6.49
C LEU A 65 21.20 -10.37 6.78
N SER A 66 22.29 -10.31 6.00
CA SER A 66 23.31 -9.26 6.15
C SER A 66 22.77 -7.86 5.89
N LEU A 67 21.87 -7.71 4.91
CA LEU A 67 21.21 -6.44 4.60
C LEU A 67 20.24 -6.00 5.70
N LEU A 68 19.50 -6.94 6.29
CA LEU A 68 18.62 -6.65 7.43
C LEU A 68 19.43 -6.21 8.67
N GLN A 69 20.58 -6.83 8.92
CA GLN A 69 21.51 -6.41 9.99
C GLN A 69 22.11 -5.02 9.70
N GLU A 70 22.44 -4.71 8.45
CA GLU A 70 22.89 -3.37 8.04
C GLU A 70 21.80 -2.31 8.32
N CYS A 71 20.53 -2.64 8.02
CA CYS A 71 19.41 -1.74 8.33
C CYS A 71 19.23 -1.53 9.84
N GLU A 72 19.33 -2.58 10.63
CA GLU A 72 19.24 -2.49 12.10
C GLU A 72 20.36 -1.60 12.66
N ALA A 73 21.60 -1.81 12.23
CA ALA A 73 22.75 -1.00 12.63
C ALA A 73 22.59 0.47 12.21
N ALA A 74 22.11 0.72 10.99
CA ALA A 74 21.85 2.06 10.50
C ALA A 74 20.74 2.76 11.30
N TYR A 75 19.69 2.04 11.65
CA TYR A 75 18.62 2.54 12.50
C TYR A 75 19.15 2.90 13.90
N GLU A 76 19.91 1.99 14.54
CA GLU A 76 20.46 2.23 15.86
C GLU A 76 21.40 3.44 15.89
N ALA A 77 22.19 3.64 14.86
CA ALA A 77 23.06 4.80 14.67
C ALA A 77 22.34 6.09 14.30
N ASN A 78 21.03 6.03 14.03
CA ASN A 78 20.25 7.13 13.44
C ASN A 78 20.93 7.71 12.18
N THR A 79 21.39 6.84 11.30
CA THR A 79 22.11 7.20 10.08
C THR A 79 21.31 8.24 9.28
N PRO A 80 21.95 9.33 8.78
CA PRO A 80 21.25 10.31 7.96
C PRO A 80 20.56 9.67 6.74
N MET A 81 19.31 10.04 6.46
CA MET A 81 18.54 9.54 5.32
C MET A 81 19.27 9.76 3.99
N SER A 82 20.01 10.88 3.86
CA SER A 82 20.83 11.16 2.68
C SER A 82 21.98 10.17 2.44
N VAL A 83 22.35 9.38 3.46
CA VAL A 83 23.35 8.32 3.39
C VAL A 83 22.67 6.96 3.21
N PHE A 84 21.62 6.70 3.99
CA PHE A 84 20.90 5.42 3.96
C PHE A 84 20.13 5.20 2.65
N ALA A 85 19.42 6.23 2.19
CA ALA A 85 18.61 6.21 0.98
C ALA A 85 18.73 7.53 0.20
N PRO A 86 19.88 7.80 -0.45
CA PRO A 86 20.22 9.11 -1.02
C PRO A 86 19.30 9.57 -2.16
N HIS A 87 18.55 8.66 -2.75
CA HIS A 87 17.62 8.93 -3.86
C HIS A 87 16.18 9.22 -3.39
N LEU A 88 15.90 9.06 -2.09
CA LEU A 88 14.57 9.34 -1.55
C LEU A 88 14.42 10.77 -1.05
N THR A 89 13.20 11.27 -1.14
CA THR A 89 12.84 12.59 -0.62
C THR A 89 12.79 12.59 0.91
N CYS A 90 13.70 13.30 1.54
CA CYS A 90 13.75 13.42 2.99
C CYS A 90 13.95 14.89 3.42
N ARG A 91 13.72 15.18 4.69
CA ARG A 91 14.02 16.50 5.27
C ARG A 91 15.51 16.66 5.45
N LYS A 92 16.01 17.88 5.24
CA LYS A 92 17.44 18.19 5.42
C LYS A 92 17.90 17.83 6.84
N GLY A 93 18.89 16.95 6.93
CA GLY A 93 19.46 16.52 8.21
C GLY A 93 18.62 15.49 8.97
N GLU A 94 17.54 14.96 8.36
CA GLU A 94 16.69 13.93 8.97
C GLU A 94 17.46 12.60 9.07
N GLY A 95 17.50 12.02 10.28
CA GLY A 95 18.03 10.69 10.52
C GLY A 95 16.98 9.61 10.29
N LEU A 96 17.42 8.36 10.23
CA LEU A 96 16.55 7.20 9.96
C LEU A 96 15.51 6.99 11.07
N LYS A 97 15.86 7.19 12.34
CA LYS A 97 14.91 7.15 13.47
C LYS A 97 13.88 8.28 13.38
N ASP A 98 14.32 9.49 13.04
CA ASP A 98 13.45 10.66 12.94
C ASP A 98 12.44 10.48 11.81
N PHE A 99 12.91 9.96 10.66
CA PHE A 99 12.04 9.61 9.53
C PHE A 99 11.01 8.56 9.92
N SER A 100 11.45 7.47 10.58
CA SER A 100 10.58 6.36 11.00
C SER A 100 9.52 6.84 11.98
N LEU A 101 9.87 7.65 12.97
CA LEU A 101 8.92 8.25 13.92
C LEU A 101 7.90 9.14 13.20
N ARG A 102 8.34 10.00 12.29
CA ARG A 102 7.46 10.86 11.50
C ARG A 102 6.48 10.04 10.64
N TYR A 103 6.94 8.93 10.09
CA TYR A 103 6.12 8.01 9.30
C TYR A 103 5.04 7.36 10.18
N GLN A 104 5.43 6.80 11.32
CA GLN A 104 4.51 6.17 12.26
C GLN A 104 3.49 7.16 12.83
N ASP A 105 3.93 8.36 13.23
CA ASP A 105 3.04 9.43 13.70
C ASP A 105 1.99 9.81 12.66
N PHE A 106 2.39 9.88 11.39
CA PHE A 106 1.46 10.14 10.30
C PHE A 106 0.42 9.03 10.18
N LEU A 107 0.83 7.76 10.13
CA LEU A 107 -0.09 6.63 10.00
C LEU A 107 -1.05 6.54 11.19
N CYS A 108 -0.56 6.75 12.41
CA CYS A 108 -1.39 6.76 13.61
C CYS A 108 -2.41 7.90 13.60
N ARG A 109 -1.97 9.12 13.28
CA ARG A 109 -2.83 10.30 13.24
C ARG A 109 -3.93 10.19 12.18
N GLU A 110 -3.60 9.67 11.01
CA GLU A 110 -4.58 9.48 9.92
C GLU A 110 -5.41 8.20 10.10
N GLY A 111 -5.10 7.36 11.10
CA GLY A 111 -5.85 6.14 11.40
C GLY A 111 -5.69 5.04 10.35
N ALA A 112 -4.52 4.91 9.75
CA ALA A 112 -4.24 4.00 8.63
C ALA A 112 -4.68 2.55 8.90
N ALA A 113 -4.34 2.01 10.08
CA ALA A 113 -4.71 0.64 10.45
C ALA A 113 -6.22 0.42 10.45
N ARG A 114 -6.99 1.35 11.04
CA ARG A 114 -8.47 1.29 11.06
C ARG A 114 -9.06 1.38 9.65
N LEU A 115 -8.53 2.29 8.83
CA LEU A 115 -9.00 2.45 7.44
C LEU A 115 -8.72 1.21 6.60
N THR A 116 -7.53 0.60 6.75
CA THR A 116 -7.19 -0.65 6.06
C THR A 116 -8.07 -1.81 6.54
N GLN A 117 -8.28 -1.94 7.85
CA GLN A 117 -9.12 -3.00 8.40
C GLN A 117 -10.58 -2.90 7.93
N ALA A 118 -11.12 -1.69 7.84
CA ALA A 118 -12.50 -1.46 7.39
C ALA A 118 -12.76 -1.94 5.95
N LEU A 119 -11.73 -2.01 5.10
CA LEU A 119 -11.88 -2.55 3.74
C LEU A 119 -12.12 -4.07 3.70
N PHE A 120 -11.77 -4.79 4.77
CA PHE A 120 -11.90 -6.24 4.89
C PHE A 120 -13.00 -6.64 5.88
N ASP A 121 -13.78 -5.69 6.37
CA ASP A 121 -14.94 -5.94 7.21
C ASP A 121 -16.16 -6.23 6.31
N GLU A 122 -16.74 -7.43 6.44
CA GLU A 122 -17.84 -7.91 5.60
C GLU A 122 -19.07 -6.99 5.66
N ASP A 123 -19.32 -6.34 6.80
CA ASP A 123 -20.43 -5.39 6.97
C ASP A 123 -20.27 -4.12 6.11
N HIS A 124 -19.05 -3.83 5.68
CA HIS A 124 -18.70 -2.64 4.91
C HIS A 124 -18.37 -2.91 3.44
N PHE A 125 -18.50 -4.17 2.99
CA PHE A 125 -18.20 -4.49 1.59
C PHE A 125 -19.10 -3.72 0.63
N PRO A 126 -18.53 -3.20 -0.47
CA PRO A 126 -19.29 -2.52 -1.51
C PRO A 126 -20.38 -3.42 -2.08
N LYS A 127 -21.57 -2.84 -2.31
CA LYS A 127 -22.70 -3.58 -2.91
C LYS A 127 -22.67 -3.42 -4.42
N ALA A 128 -22.78 -4.54 -5.14
CA ALA A 128 -22.90 -4.54 -6.58
C ALA A 128 -24.30 -4.10 -7.02
N MET A 129 -24.39 -3.03 -7.78
CA MET A 129 -25.61 -2.54 -8.45
C MET A 129 -25.70 -2.98 -9.90
N LEU A 130 -24.54 -3.24 -10.52
CA LEU A 130 -24.39 -3.78 -11.86
C LEU A 130 -23.45 -4.99 -11.83
N THR A 131 -23.65 -5.91 -12.77
CA THR A 131 -22.60 -6.90 -13.04
C THR A 131 -21.42 -6.22 -13.73
N GLY A 132 -20.19 -6.75 -13.61
CA GLY A 132 -19.03 -6.20 -14.29
C GLY A 132 -19.23 -6.07 -15.82
N LYS A 133 -19.96 -7.01 -16.45
CA LYS A 133 -20.36 -6.92 -17.87
C LYS A 133 -21.23 -5.69 -18.14
N GLN A 134 -22.23 -5.43 -17.29
CA GLN A 134 -23.12 -4.26 -17.45
C GLN A 134 -22.36 -2.94 -17.22
N ALA A 135 -21.48 -2.88 -16.22
CA ALA A 135 -20.63 -1.73 -15.96
C ALA A 135 -19.71 -1.44 -17.15
N HIS A 136 -19.06 -2.47 -17.69
CA HIS A 136 -18.22 -2.32 -18.88
C HIS A 136 -19.02 -1.85 -20.11
N GLN A 137 -20.21 -2.41 -20.33
CA GLN A 137 -21.09 -1.94 -21.42
C GLN A 137 -21.54 -0.50 -21.23
N ALA A 138 -21.85 -0.08 -20.01
CA ALA A 138 -22.19 1.31 -19.69
C ALA A 138 -21.02 2.25 -20.01
N PHE A 139 -19.81 1.84 -19.62
CA PHE A 139 -18.59 2.60 -19.91
C PHE A 139 -18.39 2.78 -21.42
N LEU A 140 -18.48 1.70 -22.21
CA LEU A 140 -18.31 1.74 -23.67
C LEU A 140 -19.37 2.55 -24.39
N LYS A 141 -20.63 2.53 -23.91
CA LYS A 141 -21.75 3.30 -24.48
C LYS A 141 -21.72 4.78 -24.08
N GLY A 142 -20.74 5.22 -23.30
CA GLY A 142 -20.64 6.60 -22.85
C GLY A 142 -21.60 6.98 -21.71
N ALA A 143 -22.28 6.00 -21.08
CA ALA A 143 -23.11 6.20 -19.89
C ALA A 143 -22.21 6.38 -18.63
N ARG A 144 -21.20 7.21 -18.75
CA ARG A 144 -20.19 7.49 -17.73
C ARG A 144 -20.10 8.96 -17.41
N GLU A 145 -19.77 9.26 -16.18
CA GLU A 145 -19.55 10.60 -15.67
C GLU A 145 -18.23 10.67 -14.94
N ARG A 146 -17.49 11.76 -15.14
CA ARG A 146 -16.28 12.08 -14.38
C ARG A 146 -16.67 12.77 -13.09
N VAL A 147 -16.38 12.16 -11.95
CA VAL A 147 -16.70 12.72 -10.64
C VAL A 147 -15.40 12.93 -9.84
N PRO A 148 -15.18 14.11 -9.22
CA PRO A 148 -14.08 14.31 -8.29
C PRO A 148 -14.11 13.25 -7.19
N LEU A 149 -12.95 12.66 -6.86
CA LEU A 149 -12.84 11.59 -5.87
C LEU A 149 -13.62 11.88 -4.56
N PRO A 150 -13.54 13.06 -3.94
CA PRO A 150 -14.29 13.34 -2.70
C PRO A 150 -15.84 13.29 -2.86
N LYS A 151 -16.34 13.27 -4.09
CA LYS A 151 -17.78 13.20 -4.42
C LYS A 151 -18.21 11.82 -4.91
N ALA A 152 -17.35 10.82 -4.82
CA ALA A 152 -17.62 9.47 -5.33
C ALA A 152 -18.62 8.69 -4.46
N LYS A 153 -18.78 9.03 -3.18
CA LYS A 153 -19.70 8.32 -2.25
C LYS A 153 -21.08 8.09 -2.87
N GLY A 154 -21.57 6.86 -2.77
CA GLY A 154 -22.89 6.45 -3.25
C GLY A 154 -22.97 6.25 -4.77
N ARG A 155 -21.92 6.59 -5.53
CA ARG A 155 -21.88 6.44 -6.99
C ARG A 155 -21.42 5.02 -7.34
N VAL A 156 -21.90 4.52 -8.47
CA VAL A 156 -21.53 3.19 -9.00
C VAL A 156 -20.24 3.31 -9.80
N SER A 157 -19.20 2.61 -9.40
CA SER A 157 -17.92 2.60 -10.14
C SER A 157 -18.07 1.88 -11.48
N LEU A 158 -17.45 2.42 -12.52
CA LEU A 158 -17.37 1.75 -13.82
C LEU A 158 -15.99 1.17 -14.10
N GLU A 159 -15.03 1.41 -13.21
CA GLU A 159 -13.68 0.86 -13.29
C GLU A 159 -13.35 0.11 -12.00
N MET A 160 -12.44 -0.84 -12.12
CA MET A 160 -11.82 -1.50 -10.97
C MET A 160 -10.91 -0.51 -10.26
N ILE A 161 -11.01 -0.44 -8.94
CA ILE A 161 -10.18 0.43 -8.11
C ILE A 161 -9.24 -0.44 -7.28
N LEU A 162 -7.95 -0.28 -7.53
CA LEU A 162 -6.91 -1.16 -7.00
C LEU A 162 -5.65 -0.36 -6.68
N PRO A 163 -5.23 -0.28 -5.40
CA PRO A 163 -3.91 0.24 -5.02
C PRO A 163 -2.83 -0.83 -5.26
N TYR A 164 -1.71 -0.44 -5.85
CA TYR A 164 -0.57 -1.33 -6.08
C TYR A 164 0.73 -0.68 -5.57
N PRO A 165 1.50 -1.33 -4.72
CA PRO A 165 1.21 -2.53 -3.94
C PRO A 165 0.04 -2.33 -2.94
N PRO A 166 -0.60 -3.40 -2.43
CA PRO A 166 -0.33 -4.82 -2.64
C PRO A 166 -1.06 -5.44 -3.83
N GLY A 167 -1.89 -4.69 -4.58
CA GLY A 167 -2.61 -5.21 -5.73
C GLY A 167 -3.90 -5.97 -5.37
N ILE A 168 -4.58 -5.53 -4.30
CA ILE A 168 -5.89 -6.07 -3.89
C ILE A 168 -6.98 -5.15 -4.40
N THR A 169 -7.93 -5.69 -5.16
CA THR A 169 -9.09 -4.92 -5.63
C THR A 169 -9.94 -4.51 -4.43
N VAL A 170 -10.19 -3.21 -4.32
CA VAL A 170 -10.99 -2.61 -3.24
C VAL A 170 -12.42 -2.35 -3.70
N LEU A 171 -12.62 -2.08 -5.00
CA LEU A 171 -13.91 -1.82 -5.59
C LEU A 171 -13.95 -2.39 -7.01
N GLU A 172 -14.92 -3.26 -7.27
CA GLU A 172 -15.13 -3.85 -8.60
C GLU A 172 -16.03 -2.98 -9.48
N PRO A 173 -15.91 -3.09 -10.82
CA PRO A 173 -16.83 -2.40 -11.72
C PRO A 173 -18.28 -2.83 -11.48
N GLY A 174 -19.15 -1.86 -11.21
CA GLY A 174 -20.57 -2.08 -10.88
C GLY A 174 -20.89 -1.97 -9.40
N GLU A 175 -19.90 -1.82 -8.55
CA GLU A 175 -20.07 -1.63 -7.11
C GLU A 175 -20.19 -0.16 -6.73
N VAL A 176 -20.79 0.07 -5.56
CA VAL A 176 -21.04 1.41 -5.01
C VAL A 176 -19.89 1.84 -4.11
N TRP A 177 -19.40 3.05 -4.30
CA TRP A 177 -18.44 3.70 -3.41
C TRP A 177 -19.03 3.87 -2.00
N THR A 178 -18.46 3.17 -1.01
CA THR A 178 -18.81 3.31 0.40
C THR A 178 -18.01 4.42 1.08
N ASP A 179 -18.38 4.77 2.31
CA ASP A 179 -17.61 5.73 3.13
C ASP A 179 -16.22 5.21 3.45
N GLU A 180 -16.10 3.92 3.73
CA GLU A 180 -14.87 3.25 4.10
C GLU A 180 -13.88 3.26 2.93
N VAL A 181 -14.34 2.84 1.75
CA VAL A 181 -13.56 2.87 0.52
C VAL A 181 -13.11 4.29 0.21
N LEU A 182 -14.03 5.25 0.22
CA LEU A 182 -13.70 6.65 -0.05
C LEU A 182 -12.68 7.20 0.96
N SER A 183 -12.89 6.95 2.25
CA SER A 183 -12.00 7.41 3.33
C SER A 183 -10.59 6.87 3.17
N TYR A 184 -10.45 5.59 2.79
CA TYR A 184 -9.16 4.99 2.51
C TYR A 184 -8.43 5.65 1.33
N PHE A 185 -9.11 5.92 0.22
CA PHE A 185 -8.48 6.59 -0.92
C PHE A 185 -8.17 8.07 -0.65
N LEU A 186 -8.96 8.76 0.15
CA LEU A 186 -8.62 10.11 0.62
C LEU A 186 -7.40 10.10 1.55
N PHE A 187 -7.26 9.08 2.39
CA PHE A 187 -6.04 8.86 3.16
C PHE A 187 -4.83 8.62 2.23
N LEU A 188 -4.94 7.78 1.20
CA LEU A 188 -3.85 7.55 0.25
C LEU A 188 -3.42 8.82 -0.48
N GLN A 189 -4.32 9.77 -0.77
CA GLN A 189 -3.97 11.09 -1.33
C GLN A 189 -3.10 11.90 -0.36
N LYS A 190 -3.43 11.89 0.94
CA LYS A 190 -2.61 12.55 1.97
C LYS A 190 -1.26 11.85 2.15
N TYR A 191 -1.28 10.51 2.13
CA TYR A 191 -0.06 9.70 2.21
C TYR A 191 0.89 10.01 1.06
N LYS A 192 0.39 10.09 -0.17
CA LYS A 192 1.15 10.48 -1.35
C LYS A 192 1.79 11.86 -1.20
N SER A 193 1.09 12.80 -0.60
CA SER A 193 1.61 14.16 -0.37
C SER A 193 2.69 14.21 0.71
N ALA A 194 2.58 13.34 1.73
CA ALA A 194 3.52 13.28 2.85
C ALA A 194 4.77 12.45 2.55
N PHE A 195 4.61 11.39 1.75
CA PHE A 195 5.63 10.41 1.40
C PHE A 195 5.55 10.03 -0.09
N PRO A 196 5.93 10.96 -0.99
CA PRO A 196 5.72 10.78 -2.43
C PRO A 196 6.46 9.56 -3.01
N ASP A 197 7.63 9.22 -2.46
CA ASP A 197 8.44 8.10 -2.94
C ASP A 197 7.85 6.72 -2.61
N PHE A 198 6.90 6.65 -1.66
CA PHE A 198 6.27 5.41 -1.21
C PHE A 198 4.81 5.30 -1.61
N SER A 199 4.35 6.21 -2.46
CA SER A 199 2.96 6.25 -2.86
C SER A 199 2.61 5.06 -3.74
N PRO A 200 1.56 4.28 -3.39
CA PRO A 200 1.06 3.25 -4.28
C PRO A 200 0.53 3.87 -5.58
N GLU A 201 0.70 3.17 -6.69
CA GLU A 201 -0.06 3.43 -7.89
C GLU A 201 -1.51 3.01 -7.66
N ILE A 202 -2.47 3.85 -8.06
CA ILE A 202 -3.88 3.54 -7.87
C ILE A 202 -4.53 3.43 -9.25
N LEU A 203 -4.86 2.19 -9.64
CA LEU A 203 -5.65 1.97 -10.85
C LEU A 203 -7.09 2.40 -10.61
N GLY A 204 -7.71 2.99 -11.62
CA GLY A 204 -9.10 3.46 -11.61
C GLY A 204 -9.33 4.81 -10.91
N VAL A 205 -8.31 5.38 -10.25
CA VAL A 205 -8.33 6.78 -9.80
C VAL A 205 -7.37 7.58 -10.69
N HIS A 206 -7.91 8.57 -11.38
CA HIS A 206 -7.20 9.38 -12.35
C HIS A 206 -6.84 10.76 -11.80
N GLY A 207 -5.77 11.37 -12.31
CA GLY A 207 -5.30 12.67 -11.82
C GLY A 207 -4.56 12.57 -10.48
N ASN A 208 -4.25 13.71 -9.87
CA ASN A 208 -3.50 13.79 -8.62
C ASN A 208 -4.05 14.86 -7.70
N GLY A 209 -3.92 14.64 -6.40
CA GLY A 209 -4.32 15.61 -5.38
C GLY A 209 -5.77 16.07 -5.53
N ASN A 210 -5.99 17.38 -5.59
CA ASN A 210 -7.32 17.96 -5.70
C ASN A 210 -8.02 17.69 -7.05
N ASP A 211 -7.26 17.30 -8.09
CA ASP A 211 -7.79 16.99 -9.42
C ASP A 211 -8.08 15.49 -9.59
N ALA A 212 -7.94 14.70 -8.53
CA ALA A 212 -8.24 13.28 -8.55
C ALA A 212 -9.72 13.03 -8.84
N TYR A 213 -10.00 12.11 -9.77
CA TYR A 213 -11.36 11.78 -10.20
C TYR A 213 -11.50 10.29 -10.52
N VAL A 214 -12.75 9.85 -10.58
CA VAL A 214 -13.15 8.49 -10.93
C VAL A 214 -14.23 8.50 -11.99
N TRP A 215 -14.34 7.42 -12.76
CA TRP A 215 -15.43 7.21 -13.69
C TRP A 215 -16.55 6.42 -13.01
N VAL A 216 -17.71 7.00 -12.97
CA VAL A 216 -18.91 6.42 -12.36
C VAL A 216 -20.04 6.36 -13.37
N LEU A 217 -21.05 5.55 -13.08
CA LEU A 217 -22.29 5.50 -13.86
C LEU A 217 -22.96 6.87 -13.83
N LYS A 218 -23.32 7.39 -15.01
CA LYS A 218 -24.08 8.63 -15.13
C LYS A 218 -25.47 8.44 -14.55
N GLU A 219 -25.87 9.35 -13.68
CA GLU A 219 -27.25 9.41 -13.18
C GLU A 219 -28.21 9.82 -14.32
N ALA A 220 -29.40 9.24 -14.31
CA ALA A 220 -30.42 9.47 -15.32
C ALA A 220 -31.04 10.87 -15.22
#